data_8d58e98c141d7b554dde73461665d40a
#
_entry.id   8d58e98c141d7b554dde73461665d40a
#
_cell.length_a   1.000
_cell.length_b   1.000
_cell.length_c   1.000
_cell.angle_alpha   90.00
_cell.angle_beta   90.00
_cell.angle_gamma   90.00
#
_symmetry.space_group_name_H-M   'P 1'
#
loop_
_entity.id
_entity.type
_entity.pdbx_description
1 polymer ?
#
loop_
_entity_poly.entity_id
_entity_poly.type
_entity_poly.pdbx_seq_one_letter_code
_entity_poly.pdbx_strand_id
1 'polypeptide(L)'
;MKLIKLSSNDGVMLLVVTSWALNLSLVKVALREIPPLPYNGIRLLLASAVLLFWLLLRRDNLRFDRQDLPKLVLLSFSGHALYQFLFISGIHMTTASNTAVIFGATPIMISLLSSFFKHEKIKPLGWLGIALGFTGIYLVISGRAGGFSLTRQTWKGDLLLFTAVFFWAHYSVSARPLLKKYSPLKFTAVTMGLGSLMFFPFAVLQLRKLPFAAISLRAWMCMLYSGVIALSLALVLWFFSVRKVGNSQTAIYSNLQPVLAVVFAHLLIRETITHTLLLGTLIVVVGIYFTRRGRETAAG
;
A
#
# COMPACT_ATOMS: atom_id res chain seq x y z
N MET A 1 -16.11 6.34 -29.84
CA MET A 1 -15.37 5.79 -28.68
C MET A 1 -14.26 6.79 -28.34
N LYS A 2 -14.47 7.71 -27.37
CA LYS A 2 -13.43 8.66 -26.96
C LYS A 2 -12.33 7.84 -26.28
N LEU A 3 -11.17 7.74 -26.91
CA LEU A 3 -9.96 7.20 -26.31
C LEU A 3 -9.78 7.79 -24.91
N ILE A 4 -9.63 6.93 -23.90
CA ILE A 4 -9.37 7.35 -22.51
C ILE A 4 -8.03 8.10 -22.53
N LYS A 5 -8.07 9.43 -22.52
CA LYS A 5 -6.84 10.23 -22.34
C LYS A 5 -6.28 9.90 -20.97
N LEU A 6 -5.18 9.16 -20.92
CA LEU A 6 -4.42 8.92 -19.70
C LEU A 6 -3.95 10.29 -19.18
N SER A 7 -4.31 10.61 -17.95
CA SER A 7 -3.81 11.81 -17.28
C SER A 7 -2.42 11.53 -16.72
N SER A 8 -1.64 12.58 -16.47
CA SER A 8 -0.34 12.45 -15.80
C SER A 8 -0.44 11.69 -14.45
N ASN A 9 -1.58 11.78 -13.78
CA ASN A 9 -1.84 11.06 -12.54
C ASN A 9 -2.01 9.54 -12.76
N ASP A 10 -2.54 9.12 -13.89
CA ASP A 10 -2.71 7.70 -14.21
C ASP A 10 -1.33 7.02 -14.37
N GLY A 11 -0.39 7.68 -15.05
CA GLY A 11 0.99 7.21 -15.17
C GLY A 11 1.68 7.10 -13.81
N VAL A 12 1.54 8.11 -12.96
CA VAL A 12 2.07 8.09 -11.59
C VAL A 12 1.51 6.92 -10.79
N MET A 13 0.20 6.71 -10.83
CA MET A 13 -0.43 5.63 -10.07
C MET A 13 -0.09 4.24 -10.60
N LEU A 14 0.10 4.09 -11.92
CA LEU A 14 0.60 2.84 -12.49
C LEU A 14 2.01 2.53 -11.99
N LEU A 15 2.90 3.52 -11.90
CA LEU A 15 4.23 3.34 -11.31
C LEU A 15 4.13 2.89 -9.84
N VAL A 16 3.27 3.52 -9.04
CA VAL A 16 3.07 3.17 -7.63
C VAL A 16 2.61 1.73 -7.48
N VAL A 17 1.52 1.34 -8.16
CA VAL A 17 0.94 0.00 -8.00
C VAL A 17 1.85 -1.09 -8.57
N THR A 18 2.58 -0.78 -9.64
CA THR A 18 3.60 -1.69 -10.21
C THR A 18 4.74 -1.89 -9.22
N SER A 19 5.23 -0.82 -8.61
CA SER A 19 6.26 -0.89 -7.57
C SER A 19 5.83 -1.73 -6.38
N TRP A 20 4.59 -1.55 -5.92
CA TRP A 20 4.07 -2.33 -4.79
C TRP A 20 3.79 -3.79 -5.16
N ALA A 21 3.30 -4.07 -6.37
CA ALA A 21 3.10 -5.43 -6.85
C ALA A 21 4.42 -6.22 -6.91
N LEU A 22 5.46 -5.62 -7.47
CA LEU A 22 6.80 -6.20 -7.49
C LEU A 22 7.36 -6.36 -6.07
N ASN A 23 7.16 -5.36 -5.21
CA ASN A 23 7.65 -5.37 -3.84
C ASN A 23 7.16 -6.58 -3.03
N LEU A 24 5.91 -7.06 -3.24
CA LEU A 24 5.41 -8.25 -2.53
C LEU A 24 6.27 -9.49 -2.79
N SER A 25 6.70 -9.69 -4.03
CA SER A 25 7.59 -10.80 -4.40
C SER A 25 8.99 -10.61 -3.81
N LEU A 26 9.54 -9.39 -3.85
CA LEU A 26 10.86 -9.08 -3.31
C LEU A 26 10.90 -9.20 -1.78
N VAL A 27 9.84 -8.77 -1.08
CA VAL A 27 9.70 -8.98 0.38
C VAL A 27 9.76 -10.47 0.71
N LYS A 28 9.03 -11.32 -0.03
CA LYS A 28 9.06 -12.78 0.20
C LYS A 28 10.43 -13.40 -0.03
N VAL A 29 11.19 -12.91 -1.01
CA VAL A 29 12.57 -13.35 -1.23
C VAL A 29 13.45 -13.00 -0.03
N ALA A 30 13.38 -11.75 0.44
CA ALA A 30 14.19 -11.29 1.57
C ALA A 30 13.82 -11.97 2.90
N LEU A 31 12.51 -12.23 3.12
CA LEU A 31 12.03 -12.92 4.34
C LEU A 31 12.45 -14.40 4.45
N ARG A 32 13.05 -14.98 3.42
CA ARG A 32 13.66 -16.31 3.51
C ARG A 32 14.97 -16.29 4.35
N GLU A 33 15.63 -15.14 4.42
CA GLU A 33 16.93 -14.96 5.07
C GLU A 33 16.85 -14.02 6.28
N ILE A 34 15.91 -13.08 6.26
CA ILE A 34 15.79 -12.03 7.29
C ILE A 34 14.42 -12.17 7.99
N PRO A 35 14.39 -12.31 9.32
CA PRO A 35 13.13 -12.37 10.06
C PRO A 35 12.25 -11.11 9.84
N PRO A 36 10.92 -11.23 9.96
CA PRO A 36 9.99 -10.16 9.57
C PRO A 36 10.22 -8.82 10.28
N LEU A 37 10.39 -8.81 11.59
CA LEU A 37 10.55 -7.56 12.35
C LEU A 37 11.88 -6.85 12.06
N PRO A 38 13.05 -7.53 12.06
CA PRO A 38 14.30 -6.95 11.60
C PRO A 38 14.22 -6.39 10.17
N TYR A 39 13.70 -7.19 9.24
CA TYR A 39 13.51 -6.76 7.86
C TYR A 39 12.73 -5.44 7.79
N ASN A 40 11.58 -5.39 8.46
CA ASN A 40 10.72 -4.22 8.40
C ASN A 40 11.33 -3.01 9.13
N GLY A 41 12.05 -3.24 10.25
CA GLY A 41 12.75 -2.18 10.97
C GLY A 41 13.83 -1.50 10.12
N ILE A 42 14.71 -2.29 9.48
CA ILE A 42 15.75 -1.76 8.59
C ILE A 42 15.12 -1.02 7.41
N ARG A 43 14.09 -1.61 6.79
CA ARG A 43 13.37 -1.05 5.65
C ARG A 43 12.75 0.32 5.97
N LEU A 44 12.11 0.45 7.14
CA LEU A 44 11.49 1.70 7.59
C LEU A 44 12.54 2.78 7.87
N LEU A 45 13.64 2.43 8.54
CA LEU A 45 14.74 3.35 8.79
C LEU A 45 15.39 3.83 7.49
N LEU A 46 15.63 2.91 6.56
CA LEU A 46 16.16 3.24 5.23
C LEU A 46 15.23 4.20 4.47
N ALA A 47 13.93 3.90 4.45
CA ALA A 47 12.93 4.76 3.82
C ALA A 47 12.90 6.15 4.45
N SER A 48 12.95 6.23 5.78
CA SER A 48 12.99 7.49 6.51
C SER A 48 14.22 8.30 6.19
N ALA A 49 15.40 7.66 6.16
CA ALA A 49 16.66 8.32 5.83
C ALA A 49 16.63 8.92 4.42
N VAL A 50 16.15 8.16 3.43
CA VAL A 50 16.02 8.63 2.04
C VAL A 50 15.07 9.82 1.94
N LEU A 51 13.90 9.75 2.59
CA LEU A 51 12.91 10.83 2.55
C LEU A 51 13.40 12.10 3.26
N LEU A 52 14.03 11.95 4.43
CA LEU A 52 14.58 13.09 5.17
C LEU A 52 15.75 13.72 4.40
N PHE A 53 16.63 12.91 3.81
CA PHE A 53 17.71 13.40 2.97
C PHE A 53 17.16 14.18 1.77
N TRP A 54 16.13 13.66 1.09
CA TRP A 54 15.49 14.38 -0.02
C TRP A 54 14.84 15.68 0.42
N LEU A 55 14.18 15.68 1.60
CA LEU A 55 13.58 16.88 2.17
C LEU A 55 14.63 17.97 2.49
N LEU A 56 15.78 17.55 3.07
CA LEU A 56 16.91 18.45 3.35
C LEU A 56 17.52 19.03 2.08
N LEU A 57 17.72 18.21 1.03
CA LEU A 57 18.21 18.70 -0.27
C LEU A 57 17.30 19.76 -0.88
N ARG A 58 15.98 19.63 -0.69
CA ARG A 58 15.01 20.62 -1.15
C ARG A 58 14.96 21.88 -0.29
N ARG A 59 15.68 21.91 0.81
CA ARG A 59 15.66 22.99 1.81
C ARG A 59 14.24 23.32 2.27
N ASP A 60 13.36 22.31 2.31
CA ASP A 60 11.97 22.47 2.72
C ASP A 60 11.92 22.75 4.24
N ASN A 61 11.04 23.64 4.66
CA ASN A 61 10.89 23.96 6.08
C ASN A 61 10.26 22.78 6.85
N LEU A 62 10.95 22.28 7.87
CA LEU A 62 10.47 21.19 8.73
C LEU A 62 9.40 21.61 9.74
N ARG A 63 9.06 22.89 9.83
CA ARG A 63 8.08 23.38 10.82
C ARG A 63 6.68 22.94 10.45
N PHE A 64 5.96 22.41 11.42
CA PHE A 64 4.52 22.13 11.37
C PHE A 64 3.81 23.01 12.36
N ASP A 65 2.54 23.32 12.10
CA ASP A 65 1.69 24.02 13.04
C ASP A 65 1.52 23.18 14.31
N ARG A 66 1.64 23.79 15.47
CA ARG A 66 1.54 23.08 16.76
C ARG A 66 0.24 22.30 16.89
N GLN A 67 -0.85 22.82 16.33
CA GLN A 67 -2.17 22.17 16.32
C GLN A 67 -2.22 20.87 15.50
N ASP A 68 -1.35 20.73 14.50
CA ASP A 68 -1.30 19.54 13.65
C ASP A 68 -0.38 18.43 14.21
N LEU A 69 0.48 18.74 15.20
CA LEU A 69 1.45 17.79 15.78
C LEU A 69 0.80 16.53 16.39
N PRO A 70 -0.27 16.63 17.21
CA PRO A 70 -0.91 15.42 17.75
C PRO A 70 -1.42 14.50 16.65
N LYS A 71 -2.00 15.08 15.60
CA LYS A 71 -2.49 14.32 14.44
C LYS A 71 -1.35 13.68 13.66
N LEU A 72 -0.23 14.38 13.47
CA LEU A 72 0.96 13.82 12.82
C LEU A 72 1.52 12.63 13.61
N VAL A 73 1.63 12.74 14.94
CA VAL A 73 2.06 11.65 15.81
C VAL A 73 1.12 10.46 15.72
N LEU A 74 -0.20 10.69 15.82
CA LEU A 74 -1.20 9.62 15.67
C LEU A 74 -1.11 8.92 14.31
N LEU A 75 -0.95 9.68 13.23
CA LEU A 75 -0.82 9.14 11.88
C LEU A 75 0.52 8.40 11.66
N SER A 76 1.58 8.86 12.29
CA SER A 76 2.88 8.17 12.30
C SER A 76 2.77 6.82 12.99
N PHE A 77 2.11 6.77 14.13
CA PHE A 77 1.87 5.53 14.86
C PHE A 77 0.96 4.59 14.07
N SER A 78 -0.22 5.06 13.64
CA SER A 78 -1.21 4.22 12.98
C SER A 78 -0.76 3.74 11.59
N GLY A 79 -0.14 4.64 10.79
CA GLY A 79 0.21 4.37 9.39
C GLY A 79 1.59 3.72 9.20
N HIS A 80 2.51 3.86 10.14
CA HIS A 80 3.87 3.33 9.99
C HIS A 80 4.30 2.37 11.10
N ALA A 81 3.99 2.62 12.37
CA ALA A 81 4.35 1.66 13.41
C ALA A 81 3.35 0.50 13.44
N LEU A 82 2.08 0.78 13.73
CA LEU A 82 1.05 -0.23 13.94
C LEU A 82 0.68 -0.96 12.63
N TYR A 83 0.39 -0.21 11.57
CA TYR A 83 0.10 -0.81 10.26
C TYR A 83 1.20 -1.76 9.81
N GLN A 84 2.46 -1.31 9.88
CA GLN A 84 3.59 -2.10 9.42
C GLN A 84 3.85 -3.32 10.31
N PHE A 85 3.62 -3.21 11.62
CA PHE A 85 3.67 -4.36 12.53
C PHE A 85 2.61 -5.41 12.18
N LEU A 86 1.37 -4.97 11.99
CA LEU A 86 0.24 -5.84 11.63
C LEU A 86 0.45 -6.47 10.25
N PHE A 87 0.92 -5.69 9.28
CA PHE A 87 1.18 -6.13 7.91
C PHE A 87 2.25 -7.22 7.86
N ILE A 88 3.44 -6.95 8.45
CA ILE A 88 4.55 -7.90 8.33
C ILE A 88 4.30 -9.18 9.14
N SER A 89 3.64 -9.06 10.29
CA SER A 89 3.23 -10.20 11.09
C SER A 89 2.12 -11.02 10.39
N GLY A 90 1.14 -10.34 9.82
CA GLY A 90 0.03 -10.98 9.12
C GLY A 90 0.50 -11.74 7.87
N ILE A 91 1.31 -11.12 7.00
CA ILE A 91 1.80 -11.78 5.77
C ILE A 91 2.68 -13.01 6.08
N HIS A 92 3.34 -13.03 7.23
CA HIS A 92 4.10 -14.19 7.67
C HIS A 92 3.19 -15.36 8.08
N MET A 93 1.99 -15.08 8.62
CA MET A 93 1.09 -16.05 9.21
C MET A 93 -0.04 -16.53 8.27
N THR A 94 -0.14 -15.98 7.05
CA THR A 94 -1.20 -16.33 6.11
C THR A 94 -0.66 -16.64 4.71
N THR A 95 -1.56 -17.04 3.80
CA THR A 95 -1.23 -17.32 2.40
C THR A 95 -1.15 -16.03 1.57
N ALA A 96 -0.46 -16.12 0.42
CA ALA A 96 -0.42 -15.02 -0.55
C ALA A 96 -1.81 -14.71 -1.11
N SER A 97 -2.63 -15.74 -1.36
CA SER A 97 -4.00 -15.61 -1.84
C SER A 97 -4.89 -14.86 -0.83
N ASN A 98 -4.85 -15.25 0.46
CA ASN A 98 -5.60 -14.56 1.50
C ASN A 98 -5.15 -13.09 1.61
N THR A 99 -3.83 -12.85 1.64
CA THR A 99 -3.28 -11.49 1.67
C THR A 99 -3.84 -10.64 0.52
N ALA A 100 -3.82 -11.16 -0.69
CA ALA A 100 -4.28 -10.42 -1.87
C ALA A 100 -5.80 -10.12 -1.81
N VAL A 101 -6.65 -11.08 -1.37
CA VAL A 101 -8.11 -10.85 -1.17
C VAL A 101 -8.33 -9.76 -0.12
N ILE A 102 -7.66 -9.86 1.03
CA ILE A 102 -7.82 -8.90 2.14
C ILE A 102 -7.38 -7.50 1.69
N PHE A 103 -6.23 -7.37 1.01
CA PHE A 103 -5.78 -6.09 0.46
C PHE A 103 -6.67 -5.59 -0.68
N GLY A 104 -7.39 -6.46 -1.37
CA GLY A 104 -8.45 -6.10 -2.30
C GLY A 104 -9.60 -5.31 -1.67
N ALA A 105 -9.81 -5.43 -0.35
CA ALA A 105 -10.77 -4.59 0.39
C ALA A 105 -10.28 -3.15 0.64
N THR A 106 -9.01 -2.84 0.36
CA THR A 106 -8.44 -1.51 0.60
C THR A 106 -9.23 -0.36 -0.06
N PRO A 107 -9.61 -0.41 -1.33
CA PRO A 107 -10.40 0.65 -1.95
C PRO A 107 -11.76 0.84 -1.29
N ILE A 108 -12.41 -0.25 -0.88
CA ILE A 108 -13.69 -0.22 -0.17
C ILE A 108 -13.50 0.47 1.18
N MET A 109 -12.51 0.06 1.96
CA MET A 109 -12.22 0.62 3.27
C MET A 109 -11.86 2.11 3.19
N ILE A 110 -11.02 2.51 2.22
CA ILE A 110 -10.70 3.92 1.98
C ILE A 110 -11.94 4.71 1.59
N SER A 111 -12.80 4.18 0.73
CA SER A 111 -14.02 4.86 0.29
C SER A 111 -15.03 5.01 1.43
N LEU A 112 -15.20 3.96 2.25
CA LEU A 112 -16.04 4.01 3.45
C LEU A 112 -15.56 5.08 4.44
N LEU A 113 -14.28 5.07 4.79
CA LEU A 113 -13.71 6.06 5.71
C LEU A 113 -13.72 7.47 5.11
N SER A 114 -13.44 7.61 3.81
CA SER A 114 -13.48 8.91 3.12
C SER A 114 -14.89 9.50 3.11
N SER A 115 -15.92 8.67 2.95
CA SER A 115 -17.33 9.09 3.05
C SER A 115 -17.72 9.41 4.49
N PHE A 116 -17.31 8.59 5.46
CA PHE A 116 -17.55 8.82 6.88
C PHE A 116 -16.97 10.16 7.36
N PHE A 117 -15.74 10.48 6.96
CA PHE A 117 -15.10 11.76 7.25
C PHE A 117 -15.58 12.93 6.36
N LYS A 118 -16.60 12.70 5.52
CA LYS A 118 -17.18 13.71 4.59
C LYS A 118 -16.15 14.35 3.66
N HIS A 119 -15.06 13.64 3.33
CA HIS A 119 -14.03 14.14 2.41
C HIS A 119 -14.45 14.03 0.96
N GLU A 120 -15.28 13.04 0.63
CA GLU A 120 -15.72 12.73 -0.73
C GLU A 120 -17.16 12.18 -0.71
N LYS A 121 -17.91 12.44 -1.78
CA LYS A 121 -19.20 11.79 -2.05
C LYS A 121 -19.00 10.81 -3.20
N ILE A 122 -19.50 9.60 -3.03
CA ILE A 122 -19.42 8.54 -4.01
C ILE A 122 -20.84 8.23 -4.48
N LYS A 123 -21.06 8.41 -5.78
CA LYS A 123 -22.33 8.05 -6.44
C LYS A 123 -22.52 6.53 -6.47
N PRO A 124 -23.75 6.02 -6.62
CA PRO A 124 -24.01 4.58 -6.75
C PRO A 124 -23.14 3.89 -7.81
N LEU A 125 -22.89 4.57 -8.95
CA LEU A 125 -22.00 4.06 -9.99
C LEU A 125 -20.55 3.84 -9.50
N GLY A 126 -20.06 4.71 -8.59
CA GLY A 126 -18.74 4.54 -7.99
C GLY A 126 -18.67 3.34 -7.05
N TRP A 127 -19.73 3.11 -6.28
CA TRP A 127 -19.84 1.92 -5.43
C TRP A 127 -19.92 0.63 -6.24
N LEU A 128 -20.67 0.63 -7.36
CA LEU A 128 -20.68 -0.48 -8.30
C LEU A 128 -19.27 -0.75 -8.85
N GLY A 129 -18.54 0.30 -9.21
CA GLY A 129 -17.15 0.16 -9.66
C GLY A 129 -16.23 -0.46 -8.64
N ILE A 130 -16.36 -0.09 -7.35
CA ILE A 130 -15.59 -0.68 -6.24
C ILE A 130 -15.96 -2.17 -6.07
N ALA A 131 -17.26 -2.50 -6.09
CA ALA A 131 -17.73 -3.88 -5.99
C ALA A 131 -17.22 -4.76 -7.14
N LEU A 132 -17.27 -4.25 -8.39
CA LEU A 132 -16.70 -4.92 -9.55
C LEU A 132 -15.20 -5.13 -9.41
N GLY A 133 -14.46 -4.11 -8.95
CA GLY A 133 -13.03 -4.23 -8.68
C GLY A 133 -12.71 -5.36 -7.69
N PHE A 134 -13.45 -5.43 -6.59
CA PHE A 134 -13.32 -6.49 -5.60
C PHE A 134 -13.66 -7.88 -6.17
N THR A 135 -14.76 -7.99 -6.93
CA THR A 135 -15.16 -9.23 -7.60
C THR A 135 -14.10 -9.70 -8.59
N GLY A 136 -13.54 -8.77 -9.38
CA GLY A 136 -12.46 -9.10 -10.31
C GLY A 136 -11.21 -9.61 -9.60
N ILE A 137 -10.81 -8.99 -8.49
CA ILE A 137 -9.70 -9.46 -7.66
C ILE A 137 -9.97 -10.86 -7.11
N TYR A 138 -11.17 -11.11 -6.58
CA TYR A 138 -11.56 -12.43 -6.09
C TYR A 138 -11.42 -13.50 -7.18
N LEU A 139 -11.89 -13.22 -8.40
CA LEU A 139 -11.74 -14.14 -9.55
C LEU A 139 -10.28 -14.39 -9.91
N VAL A 140 -9.44 -13.34 -9.92
CA VAL A 140 -7.98 -13.48 -10.17
C VAL A 140 -7.34 -14.43 -9.18
N ILE A 141 -7.72 -14.33 -7.91
CA ILE A 141 -7.11 -15.09 -6.83
C ILE A 141 -7.67 -16.53 -6.77
N SER A 142 -9.00 -16.69 -6.94
CA SER A 142 -9.64 -18.00 -6.94
C SER A 142 -9.21 -18.88 -8.12
N GLY A 143 -8.77 -18.27 -9.21
CA GLY A 143 -8.24 -18.98 -10.38
C GLY A 143 -6.82 -19.55 -10.20
N ARG A 144 -6.14 -19.31 -9.08
CA ARG A 144 -4.82 -19.86 -8.78
C ARG A 144 -4.91 -21.21 -8.08
N ALA A 145 -3.91 -22.07 -8.34
CA ALA A 145 -3.74 -23.30 -7.58
C ALA A 145 -3.54 -22.96 -6.09
N GLY A 146 -4.46 -23.42 -5.26
CA GLY A 146 -4.46 -23.14 -3.81
C GLY A 146 -5.52 -22.16 -3.31
N GLY A 147 -6.22 -21.41 -4.18
CA GLY A 147 -7.39 -20.57 -3.88
C GLY A 147 -7.35 -19.75 -2.58
N PHE A 148 -8.45 -19.06 -2.31
CA PHE A 148 -8.69 -18.41 -1.02
C PHE A 148 -9.10 -19.45 0.03
N SER A 149 -8.44 -19.45 1.17
CA SER A 149 -8.75 -20.39 2.27
C SER A 149 -8.74 -19.66 3.62
N LEU A 150 -9.86 -19.73 4.33
CA LEU A 150 -9.99 -19.31 5.74
C LEU A 150 -9.86 -20.55 6.61
N THR A 151 -8.69 -21.18 6.62
CA THR A 151 -8.45 -22.32 7.50
C THR A 151 -8.18 -21.86 8.93
N ARG A 152 -8.39 -22.75 9.89
CA ARG A 152 -8.09 -22.51 11.31
C ARG A 152 -6.61 -22.12 11.54
N GLN A 153 -5.72 -22.44 10.58
CA GLN A 153 -4.29 -22.13 10.66
C GLN A 153 -3.96 -20.68 10.22
N THR A 154 -4.75 -20.08 9.33
CA THR A 154 -4.45 -18.74 8.75
C THR A 154 -5.24 -17.59 9.36
N TRP A 155 -6.34 -17.86 10.09
CA TRP A 155 -7.27 -16.83 10.55
C TRP A 155 -6.62 -15.69 11.35
N LYS A 156 -5.57 -15.99 12.15
CA LYS A 156 -4.85 -14.97 12.92
C LYS A 156 -4.13 -14.00 11.99
N GLY A 157 -3.44 -14.54 10.98
CA GLY A 157 -2.77 -13.75 9.95
C GLY A 157 -3.78 -12.91 9.14
N ASP A 158 -4.91 -13.51 8.77
CA ASP A 158 -5.97 -12.85 8.01
C ASP A 158 -6.59 -11.69 8.82
N LEU A 159 -6.82 -11.88 10.13
CA LEU A 159 -7.32 -10.82 11.01
C LEU A 159 -6.30 -9.68 11.16
N LEU A 160 -5.01 -10.00 11.33
CA LEU A 160 -3.95 -8.99 11.39
C LEU A 160 -3.90 -8.17 10.10
N LEU A 161 -4.02 -8.82 8.93
CA LEU A 161 -4.01 -8.11 7.65
C LEU A 161 -5.26 -7.26 7.45
N PHE A 162 -6.45 -7.75 7.82
CA PHE A 162 -7.67 -6.96 7.74
C PHE A 162 -7.58 -5.71 8.63
N THR A 163 -7.05 -5.87 9.84
CA THR A 163 -6.78 -4.76 10.74
C THR A 163 -5.72 -3.80 10.16
N ALA A 164 -4.70 -4.32 9.50
CA ALA A 164 -3.69 -3.52 8.80
C ALA A 164 -4.33 -2.68 7.69
N VAL A 165 -5.24 -3.26 6.88
CA VAL A 165 -5.99 -2.54 5.84
C VAL A 165 -6.80 -1.38 6.42
N PHE A 166 -7.43 -1.58 7.58
CA PHE A 166 -8.15 -0.51 8.28
C PHE A 166 -7.21 0.64 8.67
N PHE A 167 -6.06 0.35 9.29
CA PHE A 167 -5.10 1.39 9.69
C PHE A 167 -4.45 2.08 8.49
N TRP A 168 -4.18 1.35 7.42
CA TRP A 168 -3.73 1.94 6.17
C TRP A 168 -4.76 2.90 5.57
N ALA A 169 -6.02 2.49 5.52
CA ALA A 169 -7.11 3.31 5.02
C ALA A 169 -7.32 4.55 5.90
N HIS A 170 -7.31 4.39 7.24
CA HIS A 170 -7.36 5.50 8.19
C HIS A 170 -6.23 6.50 7.97
N TYR A 171 -4.98 6.01 7.85
CA TYR A 171 -3.81 6.86 7.59
C TYR A 171 -3.97 7.63 6.27
N SER A 172 -4.33 6.93 5.19
CA SER A 172 -4.49 7.55 3.86
C SER A 172 -5.59 8.63 3.86
N VAL A 173 -6.76 8.33 4.44
CA VAL A 173 -7.90 9.26 4.47
C VAL A 173 -7.61 10.44 5.39
N SER A 174 -7.08 10.21 6.58
CA SER A 174 -6.80 11.25 7.57
C SER A 174 -5.61 12.15 7.20
N ALA A 175 -4.77 11.71 6.26
CA ALA A 175 -3.70 12.53 5.69
C ALA A 175 -4.23 13.68 4.82
N ARG A 176 -5.38 13.51 4.16
CA ARG A 176 -5.89 14.46 3.15
C ARG A 176 -5.97 15.92 3.62
N PRO A 177 -6.51 16.25 4.81
CA PRO A 177 -6.51 17.64 5.30
C PRO A 177 -5.10 18.21 5.50
N LEU A 178 -4.14 17.39 5.97
CA LEU A 178 -2.76 17.82 6.16
C LEU A 178 -2.04 18.03 4.82
N LEU A 179 -2.37 17.23 3.79
CA LEU A 179 -1.83 17.37 2.45
C LEU A 179 -2.30 18.65 1.72
N LYS A 180 -3.33 19.33 2.22
CA LYS A 180 -3.71 20.68 1.77
C LYS A 180 -2.73 21.74 2.26
N LYS A 181 -2.15 21.54 3.47
CA LYS A 181 -1.23 22.47 4.13
C LYS A 181 0.23 22.16 3.82
N TYR A 182 0.59 20.87 3.79
CA TYR A 182 1.97 20.40 3.68
C TYR A 182 2.21 19.64 2.38
N SER A 183 3.44 19.69 1.88
CA SER A 183 3.80 18.90 0.68
C SER A 183 3.73 17.40 0.97
N PRO A 184 3.39 16.55 -0.02
CA PRO A 184 3.41 15.09 0.14
C PRO A 184 4.76 14.57 0.65
N LEU A 185 5.87 15.11 0.16
CA LEU A 185 7.21 14.73 0.61
C LEU A 185 7.41 15.06 2.09
N LYS A 186 7.11 16.30 2.53
CA LYS A 186 7.24 16.73 3.92
C LYS A 186 6.40 15.89 4.87
N PHE A 187 5.11 15.68 4.51
CA PHE A 187 4.19 14.85 5.28
C PHE A 187 4.73 13.41 5.42
N THR A 188 5.11 12.78 4.29
CA THR A 188 5.58 11.39 4.29
C THR A 188 6.90 11.24 5.04
N ALA A 189 7.86 12.16 4.85
CA ALA A 189 9.16 12.11 5.51
C ALA A 189 9.02 12.15 7.04
N VAL A 190 8.19 13.06 7.56
CA VAL A 190 8.01 13.21 9.01
C VAL A 190 7.19 12.07 9.59
N THR A 191 6.10 11.67 8.97
CA THR A 191 5.29 10.54 9.48
C THR A 191 6.03 9.21 9.40
N MET A 192 6.81 8.97 8.33
CA MET A 192 7.68 7.80 8.21
C MET A 192 8.80 7.84 9.26
N GLY A 193 9.46 8.98 9.46
CA GLY A 193 10.54 9.14 10.44
C GLY A 193 10.06 8.85 11.86
N LEU A 194 8.98 9.49 12.30
CA LEU A 194 8.39 9.24 13.62
C LEU A 194 7.88 7.81 13.74
N GLY A 195 7.20 7.29 12.72
CA GLY A 195 6.68 5.92 12.72
C GLY A 195 7.77 4.85 12.74
N SER A 196 8.90 5.08 12.06
CA SER A 196 10.04 4.16 12.12
C SER A 196 10.70 4.12 13.50
N LEU A 197 10.81 5.27 14.18
CA LEU A 197 11.27 5.33 15.55
C LEU A 197 10.34 4.59 16.52
N MET A 198 9.02 4.74 16.32
CA MET A 198 8.00 4.01 17.12
C MET A 198 7.99 2.51 16.83
N PHE A 199 8.34 2.08 15.61
CA PHE A 199 8.44 0.66 15.23
C PHE A 199 9.73 0.02 15.75
N PHE A 200 10.82 0.78 15.86
CA PHE A 200 12.15 0.25 16.15
C PHE A 200 12.25 -0.62 17.42
N PRO A 201 11.55 -0.32 18.54
CA PRO A 201 11.57 -1.20 19.72
C PRO A 201 11.13 -2.64 19.44
N PHE A 202 10.22 -2.86 18.48
CA PHE A 202 9.78 -4.20 18.10
C PHE A 202 10.84 -4.98 17.33
N ALA A 203 11.73 -4.29 16.64
CA ALA A 203 12.76 -4.90 15.80
C ALA A 203 14.09 -5.09 16.51
N VAL A 204 14.45 -4.21 17.46
CA VAL A 204 15.81 -4.09 18.01
C VAL A 204 16.36 -5.36 18.65
N LEU A 205 15.52 -6.11 19.37
CA LEU A 205 15.95 -7.34 20.05
C LEU A 205 16.32 -8.45 19.04
N GLN A 206 15.59 -8.53 17.94
CA GLN A 206 15.89 -9.50 16.89
C GLN A 206 17.01 -9.02 15.98
N LEU A 207 17.14 -7.71 15.76
CA LEU A 207 18.26 -7.12 15.01
C LEU A 207 19.63 -7.45 15.62
N ARG A 208 19.73 -7.43 16.95
CA ARG A 208 20.98 -7.79 17.65
C ARG A 208 21.44 -9.22 17.40
N LYS A 209 20.51 -10.11 17.06
CA LYS A 209 20.77 -11.54 16.79
C LYS A 209 20.92 -11.84 15.30
N LEU A 210 20.78 -10.83 14.42
CA LEU A 210 20.78 -11.03 12.98
C LEU A 210 22.22 -11.28 12.49
N PRO A 211 22.50 -12.41 11.80
CA PRO A 211 23.80 -12.68 11.22
C PRO A 211 23.99 -11.89 9.92
N PHE A 212 24.30 -10.61 10.02
CA PHE A 212 24.38 -9.68 8.87
C PHE A 212 25.29 -10.19 7.74
N ALA A 213 26.41 -10.84 8.11
CA ALA A 213 27.38 -11.38 7.13
C ALA A 213 26.84 -12.59 6.34
N ALA A 214 25.84 -13.28 6.87
CA ALA A 214 25.24 -14.45 6.20
C ALA A 214 24.10 -14.09 5.24
N ILE A 215 23.64 -12.82 5.26
CA ILE A 215 22.55 -12.35 4.39
C ILE A 215 23.10 -12.12 3.00
N SER A 216 22.49 -12.76 2.00
CA SER A 216 22.89 -12.64 0.60
C SER A 216 22.73 -11.21 0.04
N LEU A 217 23.58 -10.85 -0.93
CA LEU A 217 23.43 -9.59 -1.68
C LEU A 217 22.03 -9.47 -2.30
N ARG A 218 21.44 -10.59 -2.73
CA ARG A 218 20.08 -10.61 -3.28
C ARG A 218 19.05 -10.13 -2.27
N ALA A 219 19.11 -10.59 -1.02
CA ALA A 219 18.20 -10.16 0.05
C ALA A 219 18.38 -8.68 0.38
N TRP A 220 19.63 -8.19 0.40
CA TRP A 220 19.93 -6.77 0.58
C TRP A 220 19.39 -5.89 -0.57
N MET A 221 19.53 -6.31 -1.82
CA MET A 221 18.99 -5.58 -2.96
C MET A 221 17.45 -5.55 -2.94
N CYS A 222 16.80 -6.64 -2.53
CA CYS A 222 15.35 -6.68 -2.32
C CYS A 222 14.91 -5.70 -1.22
N MET A 223 15.68 -5.61 -0.12
CA MET A 223 15.42 -4.67 0.97
C MET A 223 15.63 -3.22 0.52
N LEU A 224 16.71 -2.93 -0.20
CA LEU A 224 17.00 -1.62 -0.76
C LEU A 224 15.86 -1.13 -1.68
N TYR A 225 15.42 -1.97 -2.62
CA TYR A 225 14.26 -1.69 -3.45
C TYR A 225 13.02 -1.39 -2.61
N SER A 226 12.74 -2.24 -1.63
CA SER A 226 11.56 -2.12 -0.77
C SER A 226 11.56 -0.83 0.06
N GLY A 227 12.70 -0.42 0.58
CA GLY A 227 12.84 0.84 1.35
C GLY A 227 12.81 2.08 0.46
N VAL A 228 13.63 2.10 -0.58
CA VAL A 228 13.83 3.30 -1.42
C VAL A 228 12.68 3.50 -2.42
N ILE A 229 12.31 2.45 -3.14
CA ILE A 229 11.29 2.59 -4.20
C ILE A 229 9.88 2.43 -3.61
N ALA A 230 9.60 1.32 -2.94
CA ALA A 230 8.24 1.00 -2.54
C ALA A 230 7.75 1.82 -1.33
N LEU A 231 8.59 2.08 -0.32
CA LEU A 231 8.19 2.87 0.84
C LEU A 231 8.49 4.35 0.72
N SER A 232 9.60 4.77 0.07
CA SER A 232 9.89 6.20 -0.04
C SER A 232 9.20 6.81 -1.24
N LEU A 233 9.64 6.48 -2.45
CA LEU A 233 9.16 7.12 -3.67
C LEU A 233 7.67 6.84 -3.92
N ALA A 234 7.26 5.58 -3.93
CA ALA A 234 5.88 5.21 -4.23
C ALA A 234 4.89 5.80 -3.21
N LEU A 235 5.26 5.91 -1.94
CA LEU A 235 4.39 6.50 -0.92
C LEU A 235 4.23 8.02 -1.10
N VAL A 236 5.29 8.75 -1.45
CA VAL A 236 5.20 10.18 -1.80
C VAL A 236 4.29 10.37 -3.01
N LEU A 237 4.45 9.53 -4.04
CA LEU A 237 3.61 9.58 -5.25
C LEU A 237 2.15 9.21 -4.94
N TRP A 238 1.89 8.25 -4.04
CA TRP A 238 0.56 7.97 -3.53
C TRP A 238 -0.10 9.21 -2.94
N PHE A 239 0.57 9.90 -2.02
CA PHE A 239 0.03 11.10 -1.40
C PHE A 239 -0.03 12.30 -2.34
N PHE A 240 0.83 12.35 -3.35
CA PHE A 240 0.66 13.31 -4.45
C PHE A 240 -0.67 13.08 -5.18
N SER A 241 -1.01 11.83 -5.49
CA SER A 241 -2.28 11.47 -6.11
C SER A 241 -3.46 11.77 -5.16
N VAL A 242 -3.37 11.40 -3.87
CA VAL A 242 -4.41 11.71 -2.87
C VAL A 242 -4.68 13.22 -2.79
N ARG A 243 -3.64 14.03 -2.81
CA ARG A 243 -3.75 15.49 -2.84
C ARG A 243 -4.44 15.99 -4.12
N LYS A 244 -4.13 15.39 -5.26
CA LYS A 244 -4.58 15.84 -6.59
C LYS A 244 -5.99 15.38 -6.92
N VAL A 245 -6.31 14.10 -6.70
CA VAL A 245 -7.56 13.48 -7.17
C VAL A 245 -8.44 12.92 -6.04
N GLY A 246 -7.95 12.89 -4.81
CA GLY A 246 -8.67 12.39 -3.63
C GLY A 246 -8.41 10.92 -3.32
N ASN A 247 -8.89 10.49 -2.14
CA ASN A 247 -8.59 9.18 -1.59
C ASN A 247 -9.15 8.02 -2.43
N SER A 248 -10.47 8.07 -2.73
CA SER A 248 -11.15 6.96 -3.41
C SER A 248 -10.65 6.73 -4.83
N GLN A 249 -10.37 7.81 -5.58
CA GLN A 249 -9.80 7.66 -6.91
C GLN A 249 -8.35 7.16 -6.90
N THR A 250 -7.57 7.57 -5.93
CA THR A 250 -6.22 7.03 -5.75
C THR A 250 -6.29 5.55 -5.39
N ALA A 251 -7.17 5.18 -4.44
CA ALA A 251 -7.27 3.82 -3.93
C ALA A 251 -7.68 2.78 -5.00
N ILE A 252 -8.51 3.17 -5.99
CA ILE A 252 -8.97 2.22 -7.00
C ILE A 252 -7.83 1.59 -7.82
N TYR A 253 -6.70 2.31 -7.97
CA TYR A 253 -5.53 1.77 -8.66
C TYR A 253 -4.93 0.58 -7.92
N SER A 254 -5.13 0.47 -6.59
CA SER A 254 -4.69 -0.70 -5.81
C SER A 254 -5.32 -2.01 -6.29
N ASN A 255 -6.47 -1.97 -6.98
CA ASN A 255 -7.08 -3.15 -7.57
C ASN A 255 -6.23 -3.75 -8.71
N LEU A 256 -5.34 -2.96 -9.32
CA LEU A 256 -4.38 -3.46 -10.31
C LEU A 256 -3.22 -4.23 -9.66
N GLN A 257 -2.95 -4.00 -8.38
CA GLN A 257 -1.80 -4.61 -7.70
C GLN A 257 -1.81 -6.14 -7.73
N PRO A 258 -2.92 -6.86 -7.39
CA PRO A 258 -2.98 -8.30 -7.53
C PRO A 258 -2.81 -8.77 -8.97
N VAL A 259 -3.40 -8.02 -9.93
CA VAL A 259 -3.28 -8.33 -11.37
C VAL A 259 -1.83 -8.26 -11.83
N LEU A 260 -1.16 -7.16 -11.51
CA LEU A 260 0.27 -6.97 -11.81
C LEU A 260 1.14 -8.00 -11.09
N ALA A 261 0.80 -8.36 -9.85
CA ALA A 261 1.50 -9.39 -9.11
C ALA A 261 1.42 -10.76 -9.80
N VAL A 262 0.30 -11.08 -10.45
CA VAL A 262 0.16 -12.30 -11.26
C VAL A 262 1.05 -12.25 -12.49
N VAL A 263 1.08 -11.12 -13.20
CA VAL A 263 1.96 -10.93 -14.36
C VAL A 263 3.42 -11.10 -13.94
N PHE A 264 3.86 -10.47 -12.85
CA PHE A 264 5.22 -10.64 -12.35
C PHE A 264 5.51 -12.08 -11.90
N ALA A 265 4.54 -12.75 -11.28
CA ALA A 265 4.69 -14.16 -10.92
C ALA A 265 4.86 -15.05 -12.16
N HIS A 266 4.09 -14.79 -13.22
CA HIS A 266 4.26 -15.51 -14.50
C HIS A 266 5.65 -15.28 -15.09
N LEU A 267 6.10 -14.02 -15.17
CA LEU A 267 7.39 -13.68 -15.78
C LEU A 267 8.59 -14.17 -14.95
N LEU A 268 8.52 -14.07 -13.61
CA LEU A 268 9.65 -14.36 -12.73
C LEU A 268 9.70 -15.82 -12.25
N ILE A 269 8.54 -16.46 -12.10
CA ILE A 269 8.42 -17.83 -11.57
C ILE A 269 7.64 -18.78 -12.47
N ARG A 270 7.31 -18.37 -13.69
CA ARG A 270 6.65 -19.17 -14.76
C ARG A 270 5.29 -19.73 -14.33
N GLU A 271 4.53 -19.02 -13.51
CA GLU A 271 3.14 -19.39 -13.20
C GLU A 271 2.24 -19.34 -14.45
N THR A 272 1.31 -20.31 -14.57
CA THR A 272 0.38 -20.38 -15.71
C THR A 272 -0.70 -19.30 -15.65
N ILE A 273 -1.00 -18.67 -16.78
CA ILE A 273 -2.10 -17.71 -16.92
C ILE A 273 -3.39 -18.47 -17.19
N THR A 274 -4.39 -18.30 -16.31
CA THR A 274 -5.69 -18.98 -16.43
C THR A 274 -6.74 -18.08 -17.06
N HIS A 275 -7.82 -18.68 -17.60
CA HIS A 275 -8.98 -17.92 -18.11
C HIS A 275 -9.64 -17.06 -17.02
N THR A 276 -9.69 -17.56 -15.79
CA THR A 276 -10.20 -16.82 -14.63
C THR A 276 -9.37 -15.57 -14.32
N LEU A 277 -8.05 -15.64 -14.53
CA LEU A 277 -7.16 -14.49 -14.41
C LEU A 277 -7.50 -13.41 -15.44
N LEU A 278 -7.67 -13.79 -16.71
CA LEU A 278 -8.01 -12.84 -17.77
C LEU A 278 -9.37 -12.20 -17.54
N LEU A 279 -10.38 -12.98 -17.18
CA LEU A 279 -11.73 -12.49 -16.89
C LEU A 279 -11.72 -11.55 -15.66
N GLY A 280 -11.06 -11.94 -14.58
CA GLY A 280 -10.92 -11.11 -13.38
C GLY A 280 -10.21 -9.79 -13.66
N THR A 281 -9.16 -9.82 -14.49
CA THR A 281 -8.43 -8.61 -14.93
C THR A 281 -9.36 -7.65 -15.68
N LEU A 282 -10.16 -8.16 -16.62
CA LEU A 282 -11.12 -7.35 -17.37
C LEU A 282 -12.14 -6.68 -16.43
N ILE A 283 -12.70 -7.44 -15.48
CA ILE A 283 -13.66 -6.92 -14.50
C ILE A 283 -13.02 -5.84 -13.62
N VAL A 284 -11.75 -5.99 -13.20
CA VAL A 284 -11.02 -4.95 -12.45
C VAL A 284 -10.92 -3.66 -13.28
N VAL A 285 -10.56 -3.75 -14.56
CA VAL A 285 -10.44 -2.58 -15.46
C VAL A 285 -11.79 -1.86 -15.61
N VAL A 286 -12.87 -2.63 -15.79
CA VAL A 286 -14.23 -2.10 -15.84
C VAL A 286 -14.62 -1.42 -14.51
N GLY A 287 -14.27 -2.03 -13.39
CA GLY A 287 -14.46 -1.46 -12.04
C GLY A 287 -13.75 -0.12 -11.87
N ILE A 288 -12.49 0.00 -12.31
CA ILE A 288 -11.75 1.26 -12.31
C ILE A 288 -12.48 2.34 -13.13
N TYR A 289 -12.94 1.97 -14.32
CA TYR A 289 -13.65 2.89 -15.19
C TYR A 289 -14.95 3.45 -14.54
N PHE A 290 -15.79 2.58 -13.94
CA PHE A 290 -17.03 2.99 -13.29
C PHE A 290 -16.76 3.82 -12.02
N THR A 291 -15.76 3.47 -11.24
CA THR A 291 -15.37 4.28 -10.06
C THR A 291 -14.97 5.69 -10.47
N ARG A 292 -14.23 5.85 -11.58
CA ARG A 292 -13.86 7.17 -12.10
C ARG A 292 -15.08 7.99 -12.55
N ARG A 293 -16.06 7.36 -13.21
CA ARG A 293 -17.29 8.04 -13.65
C ARG A 293 -18.28 8.33 -12.52
N GLY A 294 -18.28 7.52 -11.49
CA GLY A 294 -19.18 7.66 -10.35
C GLY A 294 -18.73 8.67 -9.30
N ARG A 295 -17.74 9.52 -9.61
CA ARG A 295 -17.27 10.55 -8.69
C ARG A 295 -18.12 11.82 -8.79
N GLU A 296 -18.57 12.35 -7.64
CA GLU A 296 -18.87 13.78 -7.51
C GLU A 296 -17.58 14.50 -7.11
N THR A 297 -17.12 15.41 -7.95
CA THR A 297 -16.23 16.47 -7.51
C THR A 297 -16.99 17.20 -6.40
N ALA A 298 -16.48 17.13 -5.16
CA ALA A 298 -16.91 18.10 -4.16
C ALA A 298 -16.62 19.47 -4.79
N ALA A 299 -17.68 20.12 -5.24
CA ALA A 299 -17.61 21.50 -5.66
C ALA A 299 -17.03 22.29 -4.49
N GLY A 300 -16.07 23.13 -4.78
CA GLY A 300 -15.12 23.93 -4.08
C GLY A 300 -15.37 24.36 -2.67
#